data_ea5ebf1ef8f718305ad6ae698da35e30
#
_entry.id   ea5ebf1ef8f718305ad6ae698da35e30
#
_cell.length_a   1.000
_cell.length_b   1.000
_cell.length_c   1.000
_cell.angle_alpha   90.00
_cell.angle_beta   90.00
_cell.angle_gamma   90.00
#
_symmetry.space_group_name_H-M   'P 1'
#
loop_
_entity.id
_entity.type
_entity.pdbx_description
1 polymer ?
#
loop_
_entity_poly.entity_id
_entity_poly.type
_entity_poly.pdbx_seq_one_letter_code
_entity_poly.pdbx_strand_id
1 'polypeptide(L)'
;MPEQFGNWVRLKDNYTKITLSPEVEEKLNELYSSTVNRIYKNTLTQNIIMVSLAYGNDQMFPNQVHRPDACYPSQGFKISDRTSQTRDYKNTPLPVNTLVATRQFRTENVIYWIRMGNGLVSSTMNMHYNRIYLAAHGYKADGLLFRVSEISNDSLTSFDVQFNFIDDFLDSLSVENRKFFLGGF
;
A
#
# COMPACT_ATOMS: atom_id res chain seq x y z
N MET A 1 1.11 -12.94 4.20
CA MET A 1 0.36 -12.72 2.93
C MET A 1 0.18 -14.07 2.25
N PRO A 2 -1.03 -14.44 1.79
CA PRO A 2 -1.32 -15.75 1.20
C PRO A 2 -0.56 -15.97 -0.13
N GLU A 3 -0.28 -17.23 -0.46
CA GLU A 3 0.34 -17.61 -1.74
C GLU A 3 -0.69 -17.63 -2.89
N GLN A 4 -1.96 -17.87 -2.55
CA GLN A 4 -3.08 -17.90 -3.50
C GLN A 4 -4.37 -17.46 -2.80
N PHE A 5 -5.22 -16.71 -3.49
CA PHE A 5 -6.58 -16.36 -3.07
C PHE A 5 -7.42 -15.96 -4.28
N GLY A 6 -8.68 -16.37 -4.30
CA GLY A 6 -9.51 -16.21 -5.49
C GLY A 6 -8.80 -16.74 -6.73
N ASN A 7 -8.73 -15.91 -7.77
CA ASN A 7 -8.00 -16.21 -8.99
C ASN A 7 -6.55 -15.67 -9.01
N TRP A 8 -6.06 -15.17 -7.88
CA TRP A 8 -4.74 -14.59 -7.76
C TRP A 8 -3.74 -15.60 -7.23
N VAL A 9 -2.62 -15.75 -7.93
CA VAL A 9 -1.51 -16.63 -7.56
C VAL A 9 -0.23 -15.80 -7.46
N ARG A 10 0.51 -15.98 -6.38
CA ARG A 10 1.81 -15.33 -6.20
C ARG A 10 2.81 -15.85 -7.23
N LEU A 11 3.47 -14.92 -7.93
CA LEU A 11 4.62 -15.24 -8.74
C LEU A 11 5.87 -15.35 -7.86
N LYS A 12 6.65 -16.43 -8.05
CA LYS A 12 7.90 -16.65 -7.31
C LYS A 12 9.00 -15.68 -7.76
N ASP A 13 9.95 -15.43 -6.90
CA ASP A 13 10.92 -14.32 -6.82
C ASP A 13 11.72 -13.95 -8.09
N ASN A 14 11.67 -14.69 -9.19
CA ASN A 14 12.36 -14.33 -10.43
C ASN A 14 11.82 -13.07 -11.13
N TYR A 15 10.65 -12.57 -10.72
CA TYR A 15 10.00 -11.37 -11.27
C TYR A 15 10.23 -10.11 -10.42
N THR A 16 10.80 -10.24 -9.21
CA THR A 16 11.00 -9.10 -8.27
C THR A 16 12.01 -8.06 -8.77
N LYS A 17 12.84 -8.38 -9.75
CA LYS A 17 13.75 -7.40 -10.39
C LYS A 17 13.05 -6.29 -11.19
N ILE A 18 11.73 -6.37 -11.37
CA ILE A 18 10.95 -5.39 -12.15
C ILE A 18 10.42 -4.23 -11.26
N THR A 19 10.45 -4.36 -9.93
CA THR A 19 9.61 -3.55 -9.06
C THR A 19 10.28 -2.34 -8.42
N LEU A 20 11.53 -2.40 -8.03
CA LEU A 20 12.24 -1.27 -7.40
C LEU A 20 13.69 -1.26 -7.85
N SER A 21 14.30 -0.07 -7.96
CA SER A 21 15.76 0.00 -8.11
C SER A 21 16.42 -0.43 -6.79
N PRO A 22 17.61 -1.07 -6.83
CA PRO A 22 18.32 -1.50 -5.61
C PRO A 22 18.51 -0.38 -4.58
N GLU A 23 18.75 0.84 -5.04
CA GLU A 23 18.93 2.04 -4.21
C GLU A 23 17.66 2.43 -3.45
N VAL A 24 16.49 2.16 -4.03
CA VAL A 24 15.18 2.42 -3.40
C VAL A 24 14.87 1.34 -2.38
N GLU A 25 15.19 0.09 -2.68
CA GLU A 25 15.00 -1.03 -1.78
C GLU A 25 15.89 -0.89 -0.53
N GLU A 26 17.13 -0.44 -0.69
CA GLU A 26 18.06 -0.17 0.42
C GLU A 26 17.54 0.96 1.33
N LYS A 27 17.11 2.09 0.75
CA LYS A 27 16.51 3.20 1.51
C LYS A 27 15.22 2.79 2.23
N LEU A 28 14.40 1.95 1.63
CA LEU A 28 13.19 1.45 2.29
C LEU A 28 13.54 0.52 3.46
N ASN A 29 14.57 -0.31 3.32
CA ASN A 29 15.01 -1.21 4.38
C ASN A 29 15.65 -0.45 5.58
N GLU A 30 16.24 0.72 5.35
CA GLU A 30 16.73 1.59 6.41
C GLU A 30 15.59 2.29 7.18
N LEU A 31 14.48 2.59 6.50
CA LEU A 31 13.36 3.36 7.05
C LEU A 31 12.29 2.50 7.73
N TYR A 32 12.18 1.24 7.33
CA TYR A 32 11.14 0.34 7.83
C TYR A 32 11.72 -0.86 8.55
N SER A 33 11.08 -1.24 9.66
CA SER A 33 11.45 -2.44 10.42
C SER A 33 11.23 -3.73 9.63
N SER A 34 10.30 -3.69 8.66
CA SER A 34 10.01 -4.81 7.77
C SER A 34 9.33 -4.34 6.50
N THR A 35 9.85 -4.78 5.36
CA THR A 35 9.24 -4.55 4.04
C THR A 35 8.95 -5.89 3.38
N VAL A 36 7.75 -6.06 2.85
CA VAL A 36 7.35 -7.26 2.11
C VAL A 36 6.83 -6.85 0.74
N ASN A 37 7.50 -7.30 -0.32
CA ASN A 37 7.07 -7.10 -1.70
C ASN A 37 6.60 -8.44 -2.28
N ARG A 38 5.46 -8.43 -2.98
CA ARG A 38 4.88 -9.60 -3.65
C ARG A 38 4.32 -9.20 -5.01
N ILE A 39 4.35 -10.13 -5.93
CA ILE A 39 3.71 -9.99 -7.24
C ILE A 39 2.66 -11.09 -7.35
N TYR A 40 1.47 -10.73 -7.77
CA TYR A 40 0.37 -11.65 -8.02
C TYR A 40 -0.07 -11.57 -9.46
N LYS A 41 -0.44 -12.70 -10.01
CA LYS A 41 -1.02 -12.82 -11.35
C LYS A 41 -2.41 -13.40 -11.25
N ASN A 42 -3.36 -12.77 -11.91
CA ASN A 42 -4.69 -13.31 -12.08
C ASN A 42 -4.67 -14.43 -13.14
N THR A 43 -5.13 -15.62 -12.79
CA THR A 43 -5.10 -16.80 -13.68
C THR A 43 -6.10 -16.70 -14.82
N LEU A 44 -7.18 -15.90 -14.69
CA LEU A 44 -8.19 -15.70 -15.70
C LEU A 44 -7.87 -14.54 -16.63
N THR A 45 -7.64 -13.34 -16.04
CA THR A 45 -7.48 -12.10 -16.80
C THR A 45 -6.03 -11.80 -17.18
N GLN A 46 -5.07 -12.54 -16.58
CA GLN A 46 -3.62 -12.38 -16.77
C GLN A 46 -3.06 -11.05 -16.21
N ASN A 47 -3.85 -10.21 -15.54
CA ASN A 47 -3.38 -8.99 -14.88
C ASN A 47 -2.29 -9.32 -13.86
N ILE A 48 -1.33 -8.41 -13.73
CA ILE A 48 -0.21 -8.52 -12.78
C ILE A 48 -0.29 -7.38 -11.80
N ILE A 49 -0.43 -7.71 -10.54
CA ILE A 49 -0.49 -6.76 -9.42
C ILE A 49 0.76 -6.87 -8.57
N MET A 50 1.38 -5.73 -8.31
CA MET A 50 2.49 -5.58 -7.36
C MET A 50 1.93 -5.11 -6.03
N VAL A 51 2.30 -5.79 -4.95
CA VAL A 51 1.92 -5.44 -3.58
C VAL A 51 3.17 -5.12 -2.79
N SER A 52 3.15 -4.00 -2.09
CA SER A 52 4.19 -3.62 -1.15
C SER A 52 3.56 -3.33 0.21
N LEU A 53 4.12 -3.94 1.23
CA LEU A 53 3.80 -3.74 2.62
C LEU A 53 5.02 -3.20 3.32
N ALA A 54 4.93 -2.01 3.90
CA ALA A 54 5.98 -1.44 4.72
C ALA A 54 5.46 -1.24 6.15
N TYR A 55 6.14 -1.83 7.13
CA TYR A 55 5.76 -1.81 8.53
C TYR A 55 6.87 -1.20 9.38
N GLY A 56 6.49 -0.28 10.25
CA GLY A 56 7.39 0.33 11.22
C GLY A 56 6.82 0.26 12.63
N ASN A 57 7.62 -0.26 13.57
CA ASN A 57 7.25 -0.42 14.98
C ASN A 57 7.14 0.89 15.75
N ASP A 58 7.70 1.98 15.19
CA ASP A 58 7.73 3.29 15.84
C ASP A 58 7.62 4.36 14.76
N GLN A 59 6.53 5.14 14.82
CA GLN A 59 6.26 6.23 13.89
C GLN A 59 6.73 7.60 14.45
N MET A 60 7.56 7.58 15.49
CA MET A 60 8.24 8.78 15.96
C MET A 60 9.34 9.18 14.97
N PHE A 61 9.62 10.48 14.84
CA PHE A 61 10.69 10.97 13.99
C PHE A 61 12.02 10.26 14.32
N PRO A 62 12.81 9.78 13.33
CA PRO A 62 12.73 9.95 11.86
C PRO A 62 12.00 8.83 11.10
N ASN A 63 11.45 7.82 11.76
CA ASN A 63 10.98 6.55 11.17
C ASN A 63 9.52 6.62 10.65
N GLN A 64 9.12 7.70 10.02
CA GLN A 64 7.76 7.86 9.50
C GLN A 64 7.50 7.01 8.26
N VAL A 65 6.26 6.49 8.14
CA VAL A 65 5.77 5.90 6.89
C VAL A 65 5.83 6.95 5.77
N HIS A 66 6.70 6.72 4.79
CA HIS A 66 6.83 7.58 3.63
C HIS A 66 5.69 7.29 2.63
N ARG A 67 4.95 8.32 2.29
CA ARG A 67 3.84 8.21 1.35
C ARG A 67 4.35 8.04 -0.07
N PRO A 68 3.67 7.21 -0.90
CA PRO A 68 4.03 7.04 -2.30
C PRO A 68 4.12 8.35 -3.08
N ASP A 69 3.22 9.30 -2.81
CA ASP A 69 3.21 10.61 -3.43
C ASP A 69 4.47 11.47 -3.17
N ALA A 70 5.24 11.16 -2.13
CA ALA A 70 6.56 11.75 -1.88
C ALA A 70 7.70 10.92 -2.49
N CYS A 71 7.57 9.59 -2.49
CA CYS A 71 8.62 8.67 -2.95
C CYS A 71 8.71 8.58 -4.48
N TYR A 72 7.59 8.57 -5.19
CA TYR A 72 7.59 8.45 -6.66
C TYR A 72 8.33 9.61 -7.36
N PRO A 73 8.13 10.90 -6.99
CA PRO A 73 8.90 12.00 -7.58
C PRO A 73 10.40 11.88 -7.34
N SER A 74 10.83 11.43 -6.16
CA SER A 74 12.27 11.23 -5.85
C SER A 74 12.92 10.16 -6.72
N GLN A 75 12.12 9.26 -7.30
CA GLN A 75 12.54 8.22 -8.25
C GLN A 75 12.41 8.67 -9.72
N GLY A 76 12.10 9.94 -9.97
CA GLY A 76 11.95 10.50 -11.30
C GLY A 76 10.61 10.20 -11.98
N PHE A 77 9.59 9.79 -11.21
CA PHE A 77 8.23 9.69 -11.72
C PHE A 77 7.52 11.05 -11.65
N LYS A 78 6.73 11.35 -12.66
CA LYS A 78 5.78 12.46 -12.66
C LYS A 78 4.43 11.93 -12.22
N ILE A 79 3.84 12.52 -11.18
CA ILE A 79 2.47 12.24 -10.76
C ILE A 79 1.54 13.10 -11.61
N SER A 80 0.64 12.45 -12.35
CA SER A 80 -0.32 13.10 -13.23
C SER A 80 -1.73 13.21 -12.64
N ASP A 81 -2.07 12.29 -11.74
CA ASP A 81 -3.35 12.29 -11.03
C ASP A 81 -3.16 11.80 -9.60
N ARG A 82 -3.93 12.38 -8.68
CA ARG A 82 -3.94 11.99 -7.27
C ARG A 82 -5.28 12.29 -6.64
N THR A 83 -5.93 11.26 -6.12
CA THR A 83 -7.23 11.38 -5.47
C THR A 83 -7.21 10.68 -4.11
N SER A 84 -7.88 11.29 -3.13
CA SER A 84 -8.15 10.67 -1.83
C SER A 84 -9.66 10.45 -1.73
N GLN A 85 -10.07 9.22 -1.47
CA GLN A 85 -11.48 8.84 -1.39
C GLN A 85 -11.70 7.82 -0.27
N THR A 86 -12.94 7.74 0.20
CA THR A 86 -13.35 6.68 1.12
C THR A 86 -14.19 5.69 0.35
N ARG A 87 -13.76 4.44 0.32
CA ARG A 87 -14.48 3.31 -0.25
C ARG A 87 -15.20 2.57 0.87
N ASP A 88 -16.36 2.02 0.59
CA ASP A 88 -16.98 1.05 1.49
C ASP A 88 -16.39 -0.34 1.24
N TYR A 89 -15.90 -0.98 2.29
CA TYR A 89 -15.53 -2.39 2.30
C TYR A 89 -16.35 -3.10 3.38
N LYS A 90 -17.41 -3.79 2.98
CA LYS A 90 -18.31 -4.57 3.87
C LYS A 90 -18.83 -3.75 5.08
N ASN A 91 -19.38 -2.59 4.81
CA ASN A 91 -19.84 -1.59 5.78
C ASN A 91 -18.72 -0.97 6.64
N THR A 92 -17.47 -1.10 6.22
CA THR A 92 -16.33 -0.47 6.85
C THR A 92 -15.76 0.61 5.93
N PRO A 93 -15.70 1.87 6.36
CA PRO A 93 -15.11 2.93 5.57
C PRO A 93 -13.60 2.71 5.45
N LEU A 94 -13.12 2.48 4.23
CA LEU A 94 -11.71 2.32 3.89
C LEU A 94 -11.22 3.56 3.16
N PRO A 95 -10.51 4.49 3.84
CA PRO A 95 -9.89 5.62 3.18
C PRO A 95 -8.70 5.13 2.35
N VAL A 96 -8.74 5.38 1.06
CA VAL A 96 -7.69 5.03 0.10
C VAL A 96 -7.21 6.26 -0.65
N ASN A 97 -5.96 6.22 -1.07
CA ASN A 97 -5.40 7.18 -2.00
C ASN A 97 -5.07 6.47 -3.30
N THR A 98 -5.41 7.10 -4.41
CA THR A 98 -5.02 6.66 -5.74
C THR A 98 -4.05 7.66 -6.33
N LEU A 99 -3.10 7.21 -7.14
CA LEU A 99 -2.24 8.07 -7.93
C LEU A 99 -1.83 7.38 -9.23
N VAL A 100 -1.60 8.20 -10.26
CA VAL A 100 -1.02 7.78 -11.52
C VAL A 100 0.39 8.37 -11.62
N ALA A 101 1.40 7.51 -11.69
CA ALA A 101 2.79 7.90 -11.78
C ALA A 101 3.39 7.44 -13.10
N THR A 102 3.99 8.37 -13.86
CA THR A 102 4.55 8.10 -15.18
C THR A 102 6.04 8.42 -15.20
N ARG A 103 6.83 7.50 -15.73
CA ARG A 103 8.26 7.69 -15.99
C ARG A 103 8.62 7.05 -17.32
N GLN A 104 9.08 7.87 -18.28
CA GLN A 104 9.36 7.41 -19.65
C GLN A 104 8.13 6.71 -20.27
N PHE A 105 8.23 5.42 -20.55
CA PHE A 105 7.15 4.61 -21.14
C PHE A 105 6.37 3.78 -20.11
N ARG A 106 6.67 3.95 -18.81
CA ARG A 106 6.00 3.23 -17.71
C ARG A 106 4.98 4.13 -17.05
N THR A 107 3.72 3.75 -17.11
CA THR A 107 2.64 4.30 -16.30
C THR A 107 2.28 3.29 -15.22
N GLU A 108 2.36 3.70 -13.98
CA GLU A 108 2.03 2.90 -12.81
C GLU A 108 0.82 3.52 -12.10
N ASN A 109 -0.26 2.77 -12.00
CA ASN A 109 -1.46 3.13 -11.28
C ASN A 109 -1.35 2.53 -9.88
N VAL A 110 -1.57 3.32 -8.85
CA VAL A 110 -1.28 2.94 -7.47
C VAL A 110 -2.47 3.22 -6.58
N ILE A 111 -2.85 2.25 -5.76
CA ILE A 111 -3.78 2.42 -4.64
C ILE A 111 -3.00 2.15 -3.35
N TYR A 112 -3.16 3.01 -2.36
CA TYR A 112 -2.55 2.78 -1.06
C TYR A 112 -3.39 3.35 0.09
N TRP A 113 -3.19 2.77 1.26
CA TRP A 113 -3.66 3.34 2.52
C TRP A 113 -2.61 3.20 3.61
N ILE A 114 -2.80 3.95 4.68
CA ILE A 114 -1.93 3.94 5.84
C ILE A 114 -2.78 3.60 7.07
N ARG A 115 -2.31 2.65 7.87
CA ARG A 115 -2.79 2.40 9.23
C ARG A 115 -1.76 2.94 10.21
N MET A 116 -2.23 3.57 11.28
CA MET A 116 -1.39 4.02 12.40
C MET A 116 -2.07 3.62 13.70
N GLY A 117 -1.38 2.81 14.51
CA GLY A 117 -2.00 2.20 15.68
C GLY A 117 -3.25 1.41 15.28
N ASN A 118 -4.37 1.68 15.90
CA ASN A 118 -5.63 0.96 15.66
C ASN A 118 -6.53 1.60 14.59
N GLY A 119 -6.06 2.62 13.86
CA GLY A 119 -6.91 3.34 12.91
C GLY A 119 -6.30 3.58 11.54
N LEU A 120 -7.18 3.70 10.54
CA LEU A 120 -6.83 4.12 9.19
C LEU A 120 -6.67 5.64 9.14
N VAL A 121 -5.71 6.10 8.35
CA VAL A 121 -5.38 7.52 8.23
C VAL A 121 -5.85 8.03 6.88
N SER A 122 -6.82 8.96 6.90
CA SER A 122 -7.38 9.56 5.69
C SER A 122 -6.60 10.79 5.19
N SER A 123 -5.83 11.46 6.06
CA SER A 123 -5.07 12.67 5.70
C SER A 123 -3.79 12.81 6.52
N THR A 124 -2.87 13.64 6.03
CA THR A 124 -1.62 13.97 6.75
C THR A 124 -1.91 14.63 8.10
N MET A 125 -2.96 15.46 8.20
CA MET A 125 -3.37 16.08 9.45
C MET A 125 -3.85 15.05 10.47
N ASN A 126 -4.67 14.09 10.06
CA ASN A 126 -5.12 13.00 10.93
C ASN A 126 -3.94 12.12 11.40
N MET A 127 -2.94 11.95 10.54
CA MET A 127 -1.71 11.23 10.88
C MET A 127 -0.94 11.92 12.02
N HIS A 128 -0.77 13.25 11.93
CA HIS A 128 -0.12 14.02 12.99
C HIS A 128 -0.93 14.03 14.29
N TYR A 129 -2.24 14.16 14.18
CA TYR A 129 -3.13 14.18 15.36
C TYR A 129 -3.10 12.84 16.09
N ASN A 130 -3.25 11.73 15.38
CA ASN A 130 -3.18 10.38 15.97
C ASN A 130 -1.83 10.12 16.64
N ARG A 131 -0.74 10.57 16.04
CA ARG A 131 0.60 10.44 16.61
C ARG A 131 0.74 11.21 17.92
N ILE A 132 0.30 12.46 17.97
CA ILE A 132 0.34 13.30 19.18
C ILE A 132 -0.54 12.68 20.28
N TYR A 133 -1.74 12.22 19.91
CA TYR A 133 -2.65 11.58 20.84
C TYR A 133 -2.05 10.31 21.46
N LEU A 134 -1.47 9.43 20.66
CA LEU A 134 -0.85 8.19 21.13
C LEU A 134 0.40 8.47 21.98
N ALA A 135 1.23 9.43 21.57
CA ALA A 135 2.39 9.85 22.34
C ALA A 135 2.01 10.44 23.71
N ALA A 136 0.97 11.24 23.76
CA ALA A 136 0.47 11.82 25.02
C ALA A 136 -0.06 10.75 26.00
N HIS A 137 -0.47 9.59 25.50
CA HIS A 137 -0.93 8.45 26.31
C HIS A 137 0.17 7.39 26.54
N GLY A 138 1.42 7.68 26.18
CA GLY A 138 2.56 6.77 26.38
C GLY A 138 2.59 5.56 25.44
N TYR A 139 1.80 5.57 24.35
CA TYR A 139 1.78 4.51 23.37
C TYR A 139 2.69 4.85 22.18
N LYS A 140 3.54 3.91 21.79
CA LYS A 140 4.24 3.97 20.52
C LYS A 140 3.28 3.54 19.41
N ALA A 141 3.03 4.44 18.45
CA ALA A 141 2.23 4.09 17.29
C ALA A 141 3.07 3.28 16.31
N ASP A 142 2.63 2.08 16.00
CA ASP A 142 3.12 1.36 14.83
C ASP A 142 2.44 1.92 13.57
N GLY A 143 3.11 1.76 12.43
CA GLY A 143 2.59 2.22 11.14
C GLY A 143 2.70 1.14 10.08
N LEU A 144 1.69 1.07 9.25
CA LEU A 144 1.61 0.18 8.11
C LEU A 144 1.22 0.98 6.87
N LEU A 145 2.06 0.91 5.83
CA LEU A 145 1.69 1.29 4.49
C LEU A 145 1.38 0.03 3.69
N PHE A 146 0.16 -0.10 3.21
CA PHE A 146 -0.22 -1.09 2.22
C PHE A 146 -0.37 -0.41 0.87
N ARG A 147 0.34 -0.89 -0.13
CA ARG A 147 0.33 -0.37 -1.49
C ARG A 147 0.09 -1.50 -2.48
N VAL A 148 -0.83 -1.26 -3.39
CA VAL A 148 -1.11 -2.08 -4.57
C VAL A 148 -0.81 -1.26 -5.81
N SER A 149 -0.19 -1.83 -6.83
CA SER A 149 0.04 -1.13 -8.09
C SER A 149 0.01 -2.06 -9.30
N GLU A 150 -0.34 -1.49 -10.44
CA GLU A 150 -0.35 -2.13 -11.74
C GLU A 150 0.29 -1.22 -12.79
N ILE A 151 1.07 -1.81 -13.70
CA ILE A 151 1.63 -1.09 -14.85
C ILE A 151 0.60 -1.19 -15.98
N SER A 152 -0.09 -0.07 -16.26
CA SER A 152 -1.10 0.02 -17.32
C SER A 152 -1.26 1.45 -17.79
N ASN A 153 -1.48 1.63 -19.09
CA ASN A 153 -1.83 2.94 -19.66
C ASN A 153 -3.34 3.26 -19.55
N ASP A 154 -4.18 2.26 -19.25
CA ASP A 154 -5.60 2.46 -18.95
C ASP A 154 -5.78 2.50 -17.42
N SER A 155 -5.78 3.71 -16.89
CA SER A 155 -5.84 3.92 -15.44
C SER A 155 -7.21 3.55 -14.85
N LEU A 156 -8.30 3.75 -15.59
CA LEU A 156 -9.65 3.43 -15.08
C LEU A 156 -9.80 1.93 -14.89
N THR A 157 -9.55 1.15 -15.92
CA THR A 157 -9.60 -0.32 -15.84
C THR A 157 -8.60 -0.85 -14.80
N SER A 158 -7.41 -0.25 -14.72
CA SER A 158 -6.39 -0.64 -13.74
C SER A 158 -6.84 -0.45 -12.29
N PHE A 159 -7.51 0.66 -11.97
CA PHE A 159 -8.04 0.86 -10.63
C PHE A 159 -9.15 -0.13 -10.29
N ASP A 160 -10.03 -0.48 -11.23
CA ASP A 160 -11.05 -1.51 -11.01
C ASP A 160 -10.43 -2.89 -10.72
N VAL A 161 -9.41 -3.27 -11.49
CA VAL A 161 -8.65 -4.51 -11.27
C VAL A 161 -8.00 -4.52 -9.87
N GLN A 162 -7.38 -3.40 -9.48
CA GLN A 162 -6.73 -3.28 -8.18
C GLN A 162 -7.73 -3.31 -7.02
N PHE A 163 -8.91 -2.69 -7.17
CA PHE A 163 -9.95 -2.75 -6.14
C PHE A 163 -10.50 -4.16 -5.99
N ASN A 164 -10.74 -4.88 -7.07
CA ASN A 164 -11.14 -6.29 -7.02
C ASN A 164 -10.06 -7.15 -6.34
N PHE A 165 -8.79 -6.92 -6.66
CA PHE A 165 -7.67 -7.58 -5.99
C PHE A 165 -7.68 -7.32 -4.47
N ILE A 166 -7.88 -6.07 -4.05
CA ILE A 166 -7.91 -5.67 -2.63
C ILE A 166 -9.06 -6.39 -1.92
N ASP A 167 -10.25 -6.47 -2.52
CA ASP A 167 -11.40 -7.16 -1.93
C ASP A 167 -11.12 -8.65 -1.77
N ASP A 168 -10.66 -9.32 -2.83
CA ASP A 168 -10.31 -10.74 -2.79
C ASP A 168 -9.22 -11.01 -1.75
N PHE A 169 -8.20 -10.14 -1.67
CA PHE A 169 -7.13 -10.25 -0.68
C PHE A 169 -7.65 -10.14 0.75
N LEU A 170 -8.41 -9.08 1.06
CA LEU A 170 -8.95 -8.87 2.39
C LEU A 170 -9.95 -9.97 2.78
N ASP A 171 -10.72 -10.50 1.83
CA ASP A 171 -11.66 -11.60 2.06
C ASP A 171 -10.95 -12.92 2.36
N SER A 172 -9.76 -13.12 1.81
CA SER A 172 -8.95 -14.32 2.08
C SER A 172 -8.33 -14.35 3.48
N LEU A 173 -8.34 -13.21 4.19
CA LEU A 173 -7.70 -13.09 5.50
C LEU A 173 -8.66 -13.49 6.63
N SER A 174 -8.11 -14.07 7.69
CA SER A 174 -8.83 -14.20 8.97
C SER A 174 -9.19 -12.80 9.53
N VAL A 175 -10.19 -12.73 10.41
CA VAL A 175 -10.58 -11.48 11.07
C VAL A 175 -9.40 -10.80 11.75
N GLU A 176 -8.55 -11.55 12.43
CA GLU A 176 -7.36 -11.03 13.13
C GLU A 176 -6.34 -10.45 12.14
N ASN A 177 -6.04 -11.19 11.06
CA ASN A 177 -5.13 -10.71 10.02
C ASN A 177 -5.68 -9.49 9.30
N ARG A 178 -7.00 -9.40 9.10
CA ARG A 178 -7.66 -8.24 8.50
C ARG A 178 -7.50 -6.99 9.36
N LYS A 179 -7.62 -7.13 10.70
CA LYS A 179 -7.34 -6.04 11.64
C LYS A 179 -5.92 -5.51 11.55
N PHE A 180 -4.95 -6.36 11.24
CA PHE A 180 -3.58 -5.91 11.03
C PHE A 180 -3.47 -4.91 9.86
N PHE A 181 -4.25 -5.09 8.79
CA PHE A 181 -4.25 -4.21 7.62
C PHE A 181 -5.17 -3.00 7.78
N LEU A 182 -6.29 -3.15 8.44
CA LEU A 182 -7.36 -2.14 8.51
C LEU A 182 -7.45 -1.43 9.87
N GLY A 183 -6.80 -1.95 10.90
CA GLY A 183 -6.98 -1.51 12.27
C GLY A 183 -8.10 -2.25 12.99
N GLY A 184 -8.19 -2.04 14.30
CA GLY A 184 -9.31 -2.57 15.11
C GLY A 184 -10.52 -1.64 15.01
N PHE A 185 -11.64 -2.20 14.63
CA PHE A 185 -12.96 -1.58 14.73
C PHE A 185 -13.63 -2.01 16.01
#